data_3b0a89aa6337dba7a22feb229e968032
#
_entry.id   3b0a89aa6337dba7a22feb229e968032
#
_cell.length_a   1.000
_cell.length_b   1.000
_cell.length_c   1.000
_cell.angle_alpha   90.00
_cell.angle_beta   90.00
_cell.angle_gamma   90.00
#
_symmetry.space_group_name_H-M   'P 1'
#
loop_
_entity.id
_entity.type
_entity.pdbx_description
1 polymer ?
#
loop_
_entity_poly.entity_id
_entity_poly.type
_entity_poly.pdbx_seq_one_letter_code
_entity_poly.pdbx_strand_id
1 'polypeptide(L)'
;MEDHARVTRRSVLAAAGAAMASAAMPAWAQADYPNRPIKLIVAYAPGGPVDSSGRLLAAQLSAKLGQQVIVENKPGAGGVIGHDFVAKATADGYTLLYGASPPQTISPHVQAKVPFDPLKDHTPVSQVLNYANVLCVNKDLPIRNVAELVAYAKANPDQVTYGSAGMGGSNHLSGELLAKMTGTKMVHVPYKGNNPAMTDVIGGKITMMFDITNTAANLHKAGKVRAIAVTSAKRNNALPDVPTMAESGLPGYEVVGWMGVLGPAGLPRPIVDKLNAAIGQVLADKAFVEKFESLGLDPEPSTPEAFQSLIRKDLEFWGKVVRDANIPRG
;
A
#
# COMPACT_ATOMS: atom_id res chain seq x y z
N MET A 1 1.28 49.71 46.15
CA MET A 1 0.46 48.83 47.00
C MET A 1 0.45 47.48 46.20
N GLU A 2 1.40 46.61 46.51
CA GLU A 2 1.51 45.29 45.87
C GLU A 2 0.75 44.29 46.74
N ASP A 3 -0.28 43.70 46.16
CA ASP A 3 -1.12 42.68 46.80
C ASP A 3 -0.50 41.32 46.55
N HIS A 4 0.31 40.83 47.51
CA HIS A 4 0.89 39.49 47.48
C HIS A 4 -0.17 38.45 47.87
N ALA A 5 -0.83 37.85 46.88
CA ALA A 5 -1.72 36.72 47.09
C ALA A 5 -0.99 35.59 47.84
N ARG A 6 -1.30 35.40 49.12
CA ARG A 6 -0.75 34.32 49.97
C ARG A 6 -1.26 32.94 49.49
N VAL A 7 -0.41 32.20 48.79
CA VAL A 7 -0.69 30.79 48.48
C VAL A 7 -0.76 30.01 49.80
N THR A 8 -1.92 29.50 50.14
CA THR A 8 -2.10 28.73 51.39
C THR A 8 -1.71 27.28 51.19
N ARG A 9 -1.21 26.61 52.28
CA ARG A 9 -0.86 25.18 52.24
C ARG A 9 -2.02 24.28 51.73
N ARG A 10 -3.26 24.70 51.94
CA ARG A 10 -4.46 24.01 51.45
C ARG A 10 -4.58 24.07 49.91
N SER A 11 -4.24 25.19 49.29
CA SER A 11 -4.27 25.31 47.83
C SER A 11 -3.18 24.48 47.13
N VAL A 12 -2.02 24.34 47.74
CA VAL A 12 -0.92 23.48 47.23
C VAL A 12 -1.27 22.00 47.34
N LEU A 13 -1.90 21.59 48.47
CA LEU A 13 -2.33 20.21 48.66
C LEU A 13 -3.51 19.82 47.74
N ALA A 14 -4.44 20.76 47.45
CA ALA A 14 -5.51 20.53 46.51
C ALA A 14 -5.03 20.43 45.06
N ALA A 15 -4.03 21.25 44.66
CA ALA A 15 -3.40 21.17 43.34
C ALA A 15 -2.57 19.89 43.15
N ALA A 16 -1.87 19.42 44.19
CA ALA A 16 -1.12 18.16 44.16
C ALA A 16 -2.06 16.92 44.09
N GLY A 17 -3.22 16.99 44.76
CA GLY A 17 -4.24 15.92 44.69
C GLY A 17 -4.91 15.86 43.33
N ALA A 18 -5.18 16.96 42.66
CA ALA A 18 -5.74 17.03 41.32
C ALA A 18 -4.74 16.55 40.24
N ALA A 19 -3.44 16.84 40.42
CA ALA A 19 -2.41 16.38 39.51
C ALA A 19 -2.15 14.84 39.58
N MET A 20 -2.36 14.23 40.75
CA MET A 20 -2.25 12.78 40.91
C MET A 20 -3.50 12.02 40.44
N ALA A 21 -4.68 12.63 40.42
CA ALA A 21 -5.90 12.03 39.89
C ALA A 21 -5.94 11.95 38.37
N SER A 22 -5.22 12.82 37.66
CA SER A 22 -5.14 12.80 36.18
C SER A 22 -4.14 11.80 35.61
N ALA A 23 -3.27 11.19 36.44
CA ALA A 23 -2.28 10.19 36.00
C ALA A 23 -2.77 8.72 36.10
N ALA A 24 -3.94 8.50 36.67
CA ALA A 24 -4.53 7.18 36.83
C ALA A 24 -5.56 6.89 35.71
N MET A 25 -5.15 6.89 34.44
CA MET A 25 -5.90 6.12 33.45
C MET A 25 -5.77 4.64 33.83
N PRO A 26 -6.89 3.91 33.99
CA PRO A 26 -6.81 2.53 34.42
C PRO A 26 -6.05 1.70 33.38
N ALA A 27 -4.89 1.17 33.77
CA ALA A 27 -4.10 0.20 33.01
C ALA A 27 -4.90 -1.08 32.66
N TRP A 28 -6.09 -1.22 33.19
CA TRP A 28 -6.99 -2.36 33.02
C TRP A 28 -7.66 -2.40 31.64
N ALA A 29 -7.80 -1.27 30.94
CA ALA A 29 -8.41 -1.26 29.60
C ALA A 29 -7.49 -1.85 28.50
N GLN A 30 -6.20 -2.03 28.78
CA GLN A 30 -5.23 -2.61 27.84
C GLN A 30 -5.01 -4.11 28.02
N ALA A 31 -5.40 -4.70 29.18
CA ALA A 31 -5.19 -6.12 29.45
C ALA A 31 -6.01 -7.05 28.53
N ASP A 32 -7.17 -6.59 28.02
CA ASP A 32 -8.13 -7.40 27.25
C ASP A 32 -8.17 -7.07 25.75
N TYR A 33 -7.20 -6.31 25.22
CA TYR A 33 -7.17 -6.06 23.77
C TYR A 33 -6.71 -7.32 23.02
N PRO A 34 -7.39 -7.70 21.89
CA PRO A 34 -8.70 -7.24 21.45
C PRO A 34 -9.83 -8.00 22.15
N ASN A 35 -10.91 -7.30 22.55
CA ASN A 35 -12.12 -7.88 23.15
C ASN A 35 -13.37 -7.71 22.27
N ARG A 36 -13.23 -7.16 21.08
CA ARG A 36 -14.26 -6.98 20.06
C ARG A 36 -13.63 -7.07 18.67
N PRO A 37 -14.43 -7.19 17.59
CA PRO A 37 -13.92 -7.26 16.23
C PRO A 37 -13.08 -6.05 15.84
N ILE A 38 -11.98 -6.32 15.11
CA ILE A 38 -11.08 -5.31 14.55
C ILE A 38 -11.48 -5.06 13.09
N LYS A 39 -11.61 -3.79 12.68
CA LYS A 39 -11.78 -3.39 11.29
C LYS A 39 -10.42 -3.24 10.63
N LEU A 40 -10.18 -3.97 9.56
CA LEU A 40 -9.02 -3.84 8.70
C LEU A 40 -9.44 -3.12 7.42
N ILE A 41 -9.13 -1.84 7.35
CA ILE A 41 -9.47 -0.99 6.21
C ILE A 41 -8.53 -1.32 5.05
N VAL A 42 -9.09 -1.63 3.89
CA VAL A 42 -8.39 -1.80 2.62
C VAL A 42 -8.75 -0.61 1.74
N ALA A 43 -7.74 0.17 1.35
CA ALA A 43 -7.91 1.46 0.65
C ALA A 43 -8.24 1.32 -0.85
N TYR A 44 -8.61 0.12 -1.32
CA TYR A 44 -8.84 -0.20 -2.73
C TYR A 44 -10.12 -1.01 -2.92
N ALA A 45 -10.57 -1.13 -4.20
CA ALA A 45 -11.78 -1.84 -4.56
C ALA A 45 -11.71 -3.33 -4.18
N PRO A 46 -12.85 -3.96 -3.82
CA PRO A 46 -12.93 -5.38 -3.53
C PRO A 46 -12.42 -6.24 -4.69
N GLY A 47 -11.84 -7.40 -4.35
CA GLY A 47 -11.32 -8.39 -5.30
C GLY A 47 -10.02 -8.02 -5.98
N GLY A 48 -9.50 -6.80 -5.76
CA GLY A 48 -8.18 -6.39 -6.24
C GLY A 48 -7.03 -7.02 -5.43
N PRO A 49 -5.77 -6.77 -5.86
CA PRO A 49 -4.60 -7.41 -5.26
C PRO A 49 -4.41 -7.11 -3.77
N VAL A 50 -4.65 -5.86 -3.34
CA VAL A 50 -4.56 -5.46 -1.93
C VAL A 50 -5.71 -6.07 -1.10
N ASP A 51 -6.92 -6.14 -1.66
CA ASP A 51 -8.07 -6.72 -0.98
C ASP A 51 -7.89 -8.24 -0.79
N SER A 52 -7.45 -8.94 -1.82
CA SER A 52 -7.24 -10.40 -1.75
C SER A 52 -6.16 -10.81 -0.75
N SER A 53 -5.01 -10.12 -0.74
CA SER A 53 -3.95 -10.37 0.25
C SER A 53 -4.36 -9.93 1.66
N GLY A 54 -5.07 -8.81 1.80
CA GLY A 54 -5.60 -8.32 3.07
C GLY A 54 -6.61 -9.29 3.71
N ARG A 55 -7.48 -9.93 2.91
CA ARG A 55 -8.43 -10.97 3.40
C ARG A 55 -7.72 -12.23 3.85
N LEU A 56 -6.67 -12.65 3.14
CA LEU A 56 -5.86 -13.79 3.57
C LEU A 56 -5.18 -13.50 4.92
N LEU A 57 -4.59 -12.31 5.07
CA LEU A 57 -3.99 -11.88 6.34
C LEU A 57 -5.04 -11.79 7.46
N ALA A 58 -6.19 -11.16 7.20
CA ALA A 58 -7.27 -10.96 8.17
C ALA A 58 -7.81 -12.29 8.73
N ALA A 59 -7.96 -13.30 7.86
CA ALA A 59 -8.40 -14.64 8.27
C ALA A 59 -7.43 -15.28 9.28
N GLN A 60 -6.13 -15.18 9.03
CA GLN A 60 -5.10 -15.72 9.93
C GLN A 60 -4.98 -14.90 11.22
N LEU A 61 -5.03 -13.58 11.12
CA LEU A 61 -5.01 -12.71 12.31
C LEU A 61 -6.22 -12.96 13.21
N SER A 62 -7.39 -13.25 12.65
CA SER A 62 -8.58 -13.61 13.45
C SER A 62 -8.33 -14.82 14.34
N ALA A 63 -7.67 -15.85 13.81
CA ALA A 63 -7.31 -17.04 14.57
C ALA A 63 -6.24 -16.75 15.65
N LYS A 64 -5.23 -15.92 15.32
CA LYS A 64 -4.13 -15.58 16.26
C LYS A 64 -4.57 -14.65 17.39
N LEU A 65 -5.49 -13.72 17.10
CA LEU A 65 -5.95 -12.72 18.07
C LEU A 65 -7.17 -13.17 18.90
N GLY A 66 -7.83 -14.27 18.49
CA GLY A 66 -9.06 -14.74 19.15
C GLY A 66 -10.27 -13.83 18.96
N GLN A 67 -10.16 -12.86 18.02
CA GLN A 67 -11.23 -11.92 17.66
C GLN A 67 -11.30 -11.77 16.14
N GLN A 68 -12.48 -11.52 15.61
CA GLN A 68 -12.66 -11.34 14.17
C GLN A 68 -11.91 -10.11 13.66
N VAL A 69 -11.15 -10.26 12.58
CA VAL A 69 -10.57 -9.16 11.80
C VAL A 69 -11.38 -9.04 10.51
N ILE A 70 -12.15 -7.96 10.39
CA ILE A 70 -13.14 -7.76 9.33
C ILE A 70 -12.58 -6.76 8.31
N VAL A 71 -12.44 -7.18 7.05
CA VAL A 71 -12.01 -6.30 5.97
C VAL A 71 -13.15 -5.39 5.53
N GLU A 72 -12.89 -4.08 5.53
CA GLU A 72 -13.79 -3.05 5.01
C GLU A 72 -13.06 -2.25 3.92
N ASN A 73 -13.63 -2.20 2.70
CA ASN A 73 -13.02 -1.48 1.60
C ASN A 73 -13.43 0.01 1.60
N LYS A 74 -12.41 0.90 1.48
CA LYS A 74 -12.60 2.36 1.31
C LYS A 74 -11.77 2.87 0.13
N PRO A 75 -12.21 2.60 -1.11
CA PRO A 75 -11.45 2.93 -2.31
C PRO A 75 -11.53 4.41 -2.68
N GLY A 76 -10.55 4.88 -3.45
CA GLY A 76 -10.55 6.17 -4.13
C GLY A 76 -9.24 6.94 -3.98
N ALA A 77 -8.99 7.86 -4.92
CA ALA A 77 -7.80 8.71 -5.01
C ALA A 77 -6.47 7.92 -4.88
N GLY A 78 -6.35 6.76 -5.57
CA GLY A 78 -5.15 5.92 -5.49
C GLY A 78 -4.90 5.28 -4.12
N GLY A 79 -5.92 5.22 -3.24
CA GLY A 79 -5.82 4.71 -1.87
C GLY A 79 -5.78 5.81 -0.79
N VAL A 80 -5.63 7.07 -1.17
CA VAL A 80 -5.53 8.20 -0.22
C VAL A 80 -6.77 8.30 0.68
N ILE A 81 -7.98 8.02 0.16
CA ILE A 81 -9.22 8.09 0.96
C ILE A 81 -9.21 7.10 2.13
N GLY A 82 -8.80 5.86 1.91
CA GLY A 82 -8.73 4.85 2.96
C GLY A 82 -7.64 5.14 4.01
N HIS A 83 -6.49 5.66 3.56
CA HIS A 83 -5.42 6.09 4.45
C HIS A 83 -5.86 7.27 5.33
N ASP A 84 -6.47 8.31 4.76
CA ASP A 84 -7.00 9.46 5.50
C ASP A 84 -8.09 9.06 6.52
N PHE A 85 -8.94 8.10 6.13
CA PHE A 85 -9.96 7.56 7.03
C PHE A 85 -9.35 6.95 8.30
N VAL A 86 -8.26 6.17 8.15
CA VAL A 86 -7.58 5.55 9.31
C VAL A 86 -6.75 6.57 10.07
N ALA A 87 -6.09 7.52 9.41
CA ALA A 87 -5.35 8.60 10.06
C ALA A 87 -6.23 9.38 11.08
N LYS A 88 -7.53 9.50 10.78
CA LYS A 88 -8.53 10.20 11.62
C LYS A 88 -9.29 9.30 12.59
N ALA A 89 -9.01 8.01 12.59
CA ALA A 89 -9.69 7.06 13.49
C ALA A 89 -9.17 7.16 14.92
N THR A 90 -9.94 6.62 15.87
CA THR A 90 -9.51 6.52 17.27
C THR A 90 -8.31 5.57 17.39
N ALA A 91 -7.29 5.96 18.14
CA ALA A 91 -6.05 5.19 18.35
C ALA A 91 -6.23 4.10 19.42
N ASP A 92 -7.26 3.26 19.26
CA ASP A 92 -7.62 2.19 20.19
C ASP A 92 -7.33 0.77 19.67
N GLY A 93 -6.78 0.65 18.45
CA GLY A 93 -6.43 -0.60 17.80
C GLY A 93 -7.57 -1.32 17.07
N TYR A 94 -8.81 -0.80 17.09
CA TYR A 94 -9.96 -1.45 16.46
C TYR A 94 -10.26 -0.96 15.03
N THR A 95 -9.53 0.04 14.57
CA THR A 95 -9.54 0.46 13.17
C THR A 95 -8.10 0.54 12.68
N LEU A 96 -7.72 -0.42 11.85
CA LEU A 96 -6.38 -0.55 11.29
C LEU A 96 -6.43 -0.41 9.78
N LEU A 97 -5.33 -0.05 9.17
CA LEU A 97 -5.15 0.02 7.73
C LEU A 97 -4.31 -1.17 7.26
N TYR A 98 -4.77 -1.91 6.27
CA TYR A 98 -3.92 -2.70 5.42
C TYR A 98 -3.65 -1.88 4.16
N GLY A 99 -2.55 -1.17 4.17
CA GLY A 99 -2.17 -0.19 3.16
C GLY A 99 -1.08 -0.69 2.23
N ALA A 100 -1.08 -0.16 1.01
CA ALA A 100 0.04 -0.28 0.08
C ALA A 100 0.91 0.98 0.15
N SER A 101 2.19 0.89 -0.29
CA SER A 101 3.16 1.97 -0.24
C SER A 101 2.75 3.27 -0.95
N PRO A 102 2.04 3.26 -2.11
CA PRO A 102 1.87 4.47 -2.90
C PRO A 102 1.22 5.66 -2.19
N PRO A 103 0.13 5.51 -1.39
CA PRO A 103 -0.43 6.65 -0.66
C PRO A 103 0.53 7.26 0.36
N GLN A 104 1.44 6.46 0.92
CA GLN A 104 2.43 6.92 1.89
C GLN A 104 3.66 7.56 1.24
N THR A 105 4.06 7.10 0.05
CA THR A 105 5.40 7.37 -0.47
C THR A 105 5.41 8.01 -1.85
N ILE A 106 4.38 7.83 -2.67
CA ILE A 106 4.29 8.36 -4.05
C ILE A 106 3.27 9.50 -4.15
N SER A 107 2.05 9.28 -3.66
CA SER A 107 0.95 10.25 -3.76
C SER A 107 1.30 11.64 -3.23
N PRO A 108 2.08 11.80 -2.14
CA PRO A 108 2.52 13.11 -1.65
C PRO A 108 3.32 13.93 -2.67
N HIS A 109 3.91 13.28 -3.67
CA HIS A 109 4.74 13.94 -4.68
C HIS A 109 4.01 14.24 -5.99
N VAL A 110 2.94 13.48 -6.30
CA VAL A 110 2.24 13.58 -7.60
C VAL A 110 0.80 14.08 -7.48
N GLN A 111 0.17 14.02 -6.31
CA GLN A 111 -1.16 14.60 -6.11
C GLN A 111 -1.06 16.03 -5.60
N ALA A 112 -1.98 16.90 -6.04
CA ALA A 112 -2.02 18.30 -5.59
C ALA A 112 -2.21 18.42 -4.07
N LYS A 113 -3.00 17.50 -3.47
CA LYS A 113 -3.25 17.47 -2.02
C LYS A 113 -3.42 16.04 -1.52
N VAL A 114 -2.63 15.67 -0.52
CA VAL A 114 -2.82 14.48 0.32
C VAL A 114 -3.21 14.97 1.72
N PRO A 115 -4.37 14.56 2.27
CA PRO A 115 -4.94 15.15 3.49
C PRO A 115 -4.34 14.62 4.80
N PHE A 116 -3.23 13.89 4.74
CA PHE A 116 -2.49 13.38 5.90
C PHE A 116 -0.96 13.51 5.69
N ASP A 117 -0.22 13.54 6.79
CA ASP A 117 1.25 13.46 6.79
C ASP A 117 1.67 11.98 6.91
N PRO A 118 2.35 11.40 5.90
CA PRO A 118 2.74 9.99 5.92
C PRO A 118 3.59 9.57 7.13
N LEU A 119 4.34 10.48 7.71
CA LEU A 119 5.28 10.19 8.81
C LEU A 119 4.71 10.47 10.19
N LYS A 120 3.57 11.21 10.29
CA LYS A 120 3.02 11.67 11.57
C LYS A 120 1.63 11.12 11.87
N ASP A 121 0.79 10.93 10.84
CA ASP A 121 -0.63 10.66 11.04
C ASP A 121 -0.95 9.16 11.10
N HIS A 122 0.08 8.32 10.92
CA HIS A 122 -0.04 6.87 11.06
C HIS A 122 1.01 6.30 12.03
N THR A 123 0.63 5.25 12.76
CA THR A 123 1.55 4.43 13.54
C THR A 123 1.83 3.13 12.77
N PRO A 124 3.05 2.90 12.26
CA PRO A 124 3.43 1.64 11.64
C PRO A 124 3.35 0.48 12.64
N VAL A 125 2.76 -0.64 12.21
CA VAL A 125 2.69 -1.88 12.99
C VAL A 125 3.66 -2.92 12.44
N SER A 126 3.53 -3.26 11.15
CA SER A 126 4.44 -4.19 10.47
C SER A 126 4.32 -4.03 8.96
N GLN A 127 5.42 -4.08 8.25
CA GLN A 127 5.41 -4.52 6.86
C GLN A 127 4.92 -5.97 6.84
N VAL A 128 4.23 -6.37 5.77
CA VAL A 128 3.69 -7.72 5.59
C VAL A 128 4.34 -8.40 4.38
N LEU A 129 4.47 -7.66 3.27
CA LEU A 129 5.01 -8.21 2.03
C LEU A 129 5.58 -7.11 1.12
N ASN A 130 6.44 -7.54 0.18
CA ASN A 130 6.79 -6.79 -1.02
C ASN A 130 5.98 -7.29 -2.22
N TYR A 131 5.81 -6.43 -3.22
CA TYR A 131 5.17 -6.79 -4.48
C TYR A 131 5.82 -6.07 -5.66
N ALA A 132 5.77 -6.71 -6.82
CA ALA A 132 6.07 -6.10 -8.10
C ALA A 132 4.79 -5.92 -8.92
N ASN A 133 4.86 -5.06 -9.94
CA ASN A 133 3.83 -4.98 -10.96
C ASN A 133 4.22 -5.86 -12.17
N VAL A 134 3.21 -6.24 -12.93
CA VAL A 134 3.32 -6.97 -14.19
C VAL A 134 2.70 -6.11 -15.27
N LEU A 135 3.44 -5.84 -16.32
CA LEU A 135 2.93 -5.19 -17.51
C LEU A 135 2.04 -6.16 -18.28
N CYS A 136 0.73 -5.94 -18.18
CA CYS A 136 -0.31 -6.70 -18.85
C CYS A 136 -0.87 -5.88 -20.02
N VAL A 137 -0.95 -6.51 -21.20
CA VAL A 137 -1.59 -5.93 -22.39
C VAL A 137 -2.84 -6.71 -22.76
N ASN A 138 -3.77 -6.08 -23.48
CA ASN A 138 -4.88 -6.79 -24.09
C ASN A 138 -4.35 -7.90 -25.00
N LYS A 139 -4.86 -9.13 -24.83
CA LYS A 139 -4.34 -10.33 -25.51
C LYS A 139 -4.53 -10.32 -27.04
N ASP A 140 -5.51 -9.55 -27.51
CA ASP A 140 -5.88 -9.50 -28.94
C ASP A 140 -5.03 -8.51 -29.73
N LEU A 141 -4.24 -7.68 -29.02
CA LEU A 141 -3.27 -6.78 -29.66
C LEU A 141 -2.03 -7.56 -30.15
N PRO A 142 -1.40 -7.12 -31.27
CA PRO A 142 -0.19 -7.73 -31.81
C PRO A 142 1.06 -7.31 -31.00
N ILE A 143 0.97 -7.35 -29.66
CA ILE A 143 2.02 -6.93 -28.73
C ILE A 143 2.37 -8.13 -27.85
N ARG A 144 3.60 -8.65 -27.96
CA ARG A 144 4.07 -9.85 -27.25
C ARG A 144 5.21 -9.57 -26.28
N ASN A 145 5.85 -8.44 -26.40
CA ASN A 145 6.98 -8.02 -25.56
C ASN A 145 7.06 -6.49 -25.45
N VAL A 146 7.95 -6.00 -24.61
CA VAL A 146 8.11 -4.54 -24.37
C VAL A 146 8.57 -3.80 -25.63
N ALA A 147 9.45 -4.38 -26.45
CA ALA A 147 9.92 -3.74 -27.68
C ALA A 147 8.79 -3.52 -28.68
N GLU A 148 7.90 -4.50 -28.85
CA GLU A 148 6.70 -4.38 -29.70
C GLU A 148 5.71 -3.33 -29.14
N LEU A 149 5.52 -3.26 -27.81
CA LEU A 149 4.71 -2.21 -27.20
C LEU A 149 5.28 -0.81 -27.47
N VAL A 150 6.58 -0.65 -27.31
CA VAL A 150 7.26 0.64 -27.57
C VAL A 150 7.16 1.02 -29.05
N ALA A 151 7.37 0.07 -29.95
CA ALA A 151 7.20 0.30 -31.39
C ALA A 151 5.75 0.69 -31.73
N TYR A 152 4.79 -0.01 -31.16
CA TYR A 152 3.37 0.29 -31.33
C TYR A 152 3.01 1.70 -30.81
N ALA A 153 3.50 2.07 -29.64
CA ALA A 153 3.26 3.39 -29.05
C ALA A 153 3.92 4.53 -29.87
N LYS A 154 5.10 4.30 -30.43
CA LYS A 154 5.76 5.28 -31.33
C LYS A 154 5.04 5.46 -32.65
N ALA A 155 4.46 4.38 -33.19
CA ALA A 155 3.66 4.43 -34.41
C ALA A 155 2.27 5.05 -34.19
N ASN A 156 1.75 5.02 -32.98
CA ASN A 156 0.41 5.48 -32.62
C ASN A 156 0.47 6.43 -31.41
N PRO A 157 1.07 7.62 -31.52
CA PRO A 157 1.20 8.56 -30.41
C PRO A 157 -0.19 8.93 -29.86
N ASP A 158 -0.28 9.04 -28.53
CA ASP A 158 -1.50 9.35 -27.77
C ASP A 158 -2.66 8.32 -27.91
N GLN A 159 -2.46 7.18 -28.59
CA GLN A 159 -3.48 6.13 -28.72
C GLN A 159 -3.28 4.97 -27.75
N VAL A 160 -2.06 4.78 -27.24
CA VAL A 160 -1.80 3.78 -26.19
C VAL A 160 -2.29 4.33 -24.87
N THR A 161 -3.32 3.66 -24.32
CA THR A 161 -3.90 4.00 -23.03
C THR A 161 -3.44 3.01 -21.97
N TYR A 162 -3.17 3.49 -20.74
CA TYR A 162 -2.86 2.60 -19.62
C TYR A 162 -3.70 2.90 -18.39
N GLY A 163 -4.22 1.82 -17.78
CA GLY A 163 -5.03 1.89 -16.57
C GLY A 163 -4.19 1.94 -15.30
N SER A 164 -4.74 2.55 -14.25
CA SER A 164 -4.19 2.49 -12.90
C SER A 164 -5.28 2.41 -11.84
N ALA A 165 -4.89 2.08 -10.61
CA ALA A 165 -5.77 2.14 -9.43
C ALA A 165 -6.06 3.59 -8.96
N GLY A 166 -5.57 4.57 -9.69
CA GLY A 166 -5.68 6.00 -9.43
C GLY A 166 -4.34 6.71 -9.51
N MET A 167 -4.37 8.04 -9.57
CA MET A 167 -3.18 8.86 -9.63
C MET A 167 -2.29 8.65 -8.39
N GLY A 168 -0.98 8.53 -8.60
CA GLY A 168 -0.01 8.26 -7.53
C GLY A 168 0.06 6.78 -7.11
N GLY A 169 -0.64 5.87 -7.79
CA GLY A 169 -0.45 4.43 -7.61
C GLY A 169 0.85 3.93 -8.27
N SER A 170 1.35 2.76 -7.84
CA SER A 170 2.51 2.13 -8.48
C SER A 170 2.28 1.83 -9.96
N ASN A 171 1.04 1.49 -10.34
CA ASN A 171 0.61 1.30 -11.71
C ASN A 171 0.77 2.56 -12.57
N HIS A 172 0.32 3.71 -12.04
CA HIS A 172 0.47 5.01 -12.68
C HIS A 172 1.96 5.33 -12.89
N LEU A 173 2.74 5.21 -11.81
CA LEU A 173 4.17 5.53 -11.87
C LEU A 173 4.94 4.60 -12.80
N SER A 174 4.57 3.31 -12.87
CA SER A 174 5.13 2.37 -13.84
C SER A 174 4.86 2.81 -15.29
N GLY A 175 3.64 3.29 -15.59
CA GLY A 175 3.31 3.81 -16.92
C GLY A 175 4.10 5.07 -17.27
N GLU A 176 4.17 6.04 -16.36
CA GLU A 176 4.93 7.28 -16.53
C GLU A 176 6.44 7.00 -16.74
N LEU A 177 7.00 6.09 -15.94
CA LEU A 177 8.41 5.72 -16.06
C LEU A 177 8.68 5.03 -17.42
N LEU A 178 7.79 4.13 -17.86
CA LEU A 178 7.90 3.50 -19.18
C LEU A 178 7.86 4.55 -20.28
N ALA A 179 6.88 5.44 -20.28
CA ALA A 179 6.74 6.51 -21.27
C ALA A 179 8.00 7.39 -21.32
N LYS A 180 8.52 7.78 -20.15
CA LYS A 180 9.72 8.60 -20.01
C LYS A 180 10.97 7.91 -20.56
N MET A 181 11.22 6.67 -20.14
CA MET A 181 12.44 5.92 -20.54
C MET A 181 12.46 5.58 -22.04
N THR A 182 11.28 5.42 -22.65
CA THR A 182 11.15 5.04 -24.06
C THR A 182 10.89 6.21 -25.00
N GLY A 183 10.65 7.41 -24.47
CA GLY A 183 10.27 8.59 -25.24
C GLY A 183 8.93 8.42 -25.98
N THR A 184 8.01 7.63 -25.42
CA THR A 184 6.67 7.41 -25.98
C THR A 184 5.65 8.31 -25.32
N LYS A 185 4.54 8.57 -26.05
CA LYS A 185 3.36 9.28 -25.53
C LYS A 185 2.25 8.27 -25.28
N MET A 186 1.81 8.18 -24.03
CA MET A 186 0.75 7.28 -23.59
C MET A 186 -0.25 8.05 -22.73
N VAL A 187 -1.52 7.61 -22.74
CA VAL A 187 -2.61 8.29 -22.02
C VAL A 187 -2.97 7.52 -20.76
N HIS A 188 -2.85 8.17 -19.62
CA HIS A 188 -3.24 7.61 -18.33
C HIS A 188 -4.76 7.64 -18.14
N VAL A 189 -5.34 6.51 -17.73
CA VAL A 189 -6.76 6.36 -17.38
C VAL A 189 -6.89 5.89 -15.93
N PRO A 190 -7.24 6.80 -14.99
CA PRO A 190 -7.35 6.44 -13.57
C PRO A 190 -8.67 5.76 -13.24
N TYR A 191 -8.62 4.69 -12.42
CA TYR A 191 -9.76 3.95 -11.88
C TYR A 191 -9.75 3.96 -10.34
N LYS A 192 -10.83 3.49 -9.70
CA LYS A 192 -10.91 3.36 -8.24
C LYS A 192 -10.24 2.09 -7.68
N GLY A 193 -9.42 1.39 -8.50
CA GLY A 193 -8.71 0.16 -8.13
C GLY A 193 -8.29 -0.64 -9.34
N ASN A 194 -7.52 -1.71 -9.14
CA ASN A 194 -6.96 -2.52 -10.22
C ASN A 194 -8.04 -3.28 -11.02
N ASN A 195 -9.02 -3.89 -10.34
CA ASN A 195 -10.03 -4.72 -10.99
C ASN A 195 -10.82 -4.00 -12.10
N PRO A 196 -11.40 -2.79 -11.88
CA PRO A 196 -12.13 -2.11 -12.94
C PRO A 196 -11.20 -1.73 -14.11
N ALA A 197 -9.95 -1.33 -13.86
CA ALA A 197 -8.97 -1.06 -14.90
C ALA A 197 -8.64 -2.32 -15.71
N MET A 198 -8.38 -3.43 -15.03
CA MET A 198 -8.05 -4.71 -15.68
C MET A 198 -9.23 -5.27 -16.49
N THR A 199 -10.47 -5.06 -16.03
CA THR A 199 -11.67 -5.40 -16.80
C THR A 199 -11.67 -4.69 -18.16
N ASP A 200 -11.30 -3.42 -18.17
CA ASP A 200 -11.25 -2.63 -19.40
C ASP A 200 -10.03 -3.00 -20.29
N VAL A 201 -8.91 -3.48 -19.71
CA VAL A 201 -7.82 -4.11 -20.49
C VAL A 201 -8.30 -5.39 -21.18
N ILE A 202 -8.98 -6.27 -20.42
CA ILE A 202 -9.52 -7.54 -20.94
C ILE A 202 -10.53 -7.26 -22.07
N GLY A 203 -11.38 -6.25 -21.87
CA GLY A 203 -12.40 -5.85 -22.85
C GLY A 203 -11.87 -5.03 -24.04
N GLY A 204 -10.57 -4.72 -24.09
CA GLY A 204 -9.96 -3.94 -25.16
C GLY A 204 -10.29 -2.44 -25.18
N LYS A 205 -10.89 -1.91 -24.10
CA LYS A 205 -11.19 -0.47 -23.98
C LYS A 205 -9.94 0.37 -23.69
N ILE A 206 -8.97 -0.23 -22.96
CA ILE A 206 -7.64 0.34 -22.75
C ILE A 206 -6.59 -0.69 -23.17
N THR A 207 -5.41 -0.20 -23.57
CA THR A 207 -4.36 -1.01 -24.19
C THR A 207 -3.68 -1.92 -23.17
N MET A 208 -3.33 -1.36 -22.01
CA MET A 208 -2.48 -2.04 -21.02
C MET A 208 -2.72 -1.56 -19.60
N MET A 209 -2.16 -2.31 -18.66
CA MET A 209 -2.05 -1.92 -17.25
C MET A 209 -0.83 -2.58 -16.62
N PHE A 210 -0.18 -1.89 -15.72
CA PHE A 210 0.72 -2.51 -14.75
C PHE A 210 -0.11 -2.99 -13.56
N ASP A 211 -0.33 -4.30 -13.43
CA ASP A 211 -1.09 -4.87 -12.31
C ASP A 211 -0.17 -5.59 -11.32
N ILE A 212 -0.58 -5.71 -10.06
CA ILE A 212 0.21 -6.42 -9.05
C ILE A 212 0.22 -7.91 -9.37
N THR A 213 1.36 -8.58 -9.12
CA THR A 213 1.63 -9.95 -9.58
C THR A 213 0.54 -10.94 -9.19
N ASN A 214 -0.03 -10.86 -7.98
CA ASN A 214 -1.01 -11.83 -7.48
C ASN A 214 -2.30 -11.91 -8.31
N THR A 215 -2.74 -10.81 -8.90
CA THR A 215 -3.91 -10.80 -9.81
C THR A 215 -3.48 -10.99 -11.26
N ALA A 216 -2.41 -10.32 -11.69
CA ALA A 216 -1.88 -10.40 -13.05
C ALA A 216 -1.51 -11.84 -13.46
N ALA A 217 -0.83 -12.60 -12.58
CA ALA A 217 -0.43 -13.97 -12.85
C ALA A 217 -1.63 -14.90 -13.12
N ASN A 218 -2.69 -14.77 -12.31
CA ASN A 218 -3.90 -15.56 -12.50
C ASN A 218 -4.61 -15.22 -13.82
N LEU A 219 -4.71 -13.94 -14.17
CA LEU A 219 -5.34 -13.49 -15.42
C LEU A 219 -4.52 -13.91 -16.64
N HIS A 220 -3.19 -13.87 -16.55
CA HIS A 220 -2.30 -14.34 -17.62
C HIS A 220 -2.42 -15.83 -17.82
N LYS A 221 -2.33 -16.64 -16.75
CA LYS A 221 -2.49 -18.11 -16.81
C LYS A 221 -3.87 -18.51 -17.34
N ALA A 222 -4.90 -17.73 -17.06
CA ALA A 222 -6.25 -17.93 -17.60
C ALA A 222 -6.42 -17.43 -19.05
N GLY A 223 -5.38 -16.90 -19.70
CA GLY A 223 -5.43 -16.40 -21.07
C GLY A 223 -6.32 -15.17 -21.25
N LYS A 224 -6.57 -14.39 -20.18
CA LYS A 224 -7.40 -13.18 -20.24
C LYS A 224 -6.62 -11.95 -20.68
N VAL A 225 -5.34 -11.89 -20.31
CA VAL A 225 -4.38 -10.85 -20.69
C VAL A 225 -3.06 -11.49 -21.07
N ARG A 226 -2.17 -10.72 -21.68
CA ARG A 226 -0.79 -11.14 -21.91
C ARG A 226 0.13 -10.36 -20.98
N ALA A 227 0.82 -11.06 -20.06
CA ALA A 227 1.92 -10.51 -19.27
C ALA A 227 3.19 -10.48 -20.14
N ILE A 228 3.84 -9.33 -20.25
CA ILE A 228 5.02 -9.14 -21.12
C ILE A 228 6.28 -8.72 -20.37
N ALA A 229 6.18 -8.20 -19.15
CA ALA A 229 7.32 -7.95 -18.29
C ALA A 229 6.90 -7.78 -16.81
N VAL A 230 7.82 -8.01 -15.87
CA VAL A 230 7.68 -7.69 -14.44
C VAL A 230 8.57 -6.49 -14.07
N THR A 231 8.14 -5.69 -13.08
CA THR A 231 8.83 -4.45 -12.70
C THR A 231 9.89 -4.64 -11.61
N SER A 232 10.06 -5.86 -11.10
CA SER A 232 11.13 -6.20 -10.14
C SER A 232 12.47 -6.40 -10.82
N ALA A 233 13.57 -6.28 -10.05
CA ALA A 233 14.92 -6.52 -10.52
C ALA A 233 15.17 -7.98 -10.94
N LYS A 234 14.38 -8.93 -10.40
CA LYS A 234 14.41 -10.36 -10.72
C LYS A 234 13.04 -10.81 -11.23
N ARG A 235 13.02 -11.90 -12.04
CA ARG A 235 11.78 -12.54 -12.46
C ARG A 235 10.99 -13.01 -11.23
N ASN A 236 9.67 -13.02 -11.36
CA ASN A 236 8.78 -13.45 -10.28
C ASN A 236 8.49 -14.95 -10.37
N ASN A 237 8.52 -15.66 -9.23
CA ASN A 237 8.28 -17.10 -9.17
C ASN A 237 6.89 -17.52 -9.69
N ALA A 238 5.89 -16.66 -9.57
CA ALA A 238 4.56 -16.94 -10.12
C ALA A 238 4.49 -16.82 -11.65
N LEU A 239 5.49 -16.16 -12.28
CA LEU A 239 5.61 -15.91 -13.73
C LEU A 239 7.06 -16.09 -14.21
N PRO A 240 7.66 -17.30 -14.10
CA PRO A 240 9.08 -17.51 -14.34
C PRO A 240 9.50 -17.26 -15.82
N ASP A 241 8.55 -17.38 -16.74
CA ASP A 241 8.79 -17.17 -18.17
C ASP A 241 8.66 -15.70 -18.59
N VAL A 242 8.12 -14.83 -17.71
CA VAL A 242 7.96 -13.40 -18.01
C VAL A 242 9.23 -12.65 -17.61
N PRO A 243 9.90 -11.96 -18.56
CA PRO A 243 11.14 -11.25 -18.28
C PRO A 243 10.91 -10.03 -17.39
N THR A 244 11.98 -9.50 -16.80
CA THR A 244 11.94 -8.19 -16.15
C THR A 244 11.94 -7.07 -17.19
N MET A 245 11.54 -5.85 -16.77
CA MET A 245 11.66 -4.66 -17.62
C MET A 245 13.12 -4.40 -18.02
N ALA A 246 14.07 -4.66 -17.10
CA ALA A 246 15.49 -4.54 -17.37
C ALA A 246 15.98 -5.54 -18.41
N GLU A 247 15.62 -6.83 -18.33
CA GLU A 247 15.87 -7.86 -19.35
C GLU A 247 15.23 -7.51 -20.69
N SER A 248 14.15 -6.74 -20.67
CA SER A 248 13.40 -6.31 -21.86
C SER A 248 13.96 -5.05 -22.52
N GLY A 249 15.17 -4.61 -22.17
CA GLY A 249 15.88 -3.49 -22.79
C GLY A 249 15.72 -2.15 -22.06
N LEU A 250 15.23 -2.15 -20.83
CA LEU A 250 15.08 -0.95 -20.00
C LEU A 250 15.92 -1.07 -18.71
N PRO A 251 17.27 -1.02 -18.79
CA PRO A 251 18.12 -1.15 -17.62
C PRO A 251 17.82 -0.03 -16.60
N GLY A 252 17.77 -0.39 -15.31
CA GLY A 252 17.42 0.54 -14.23
C GLY A 252 15.93 0.79 -14.06
N TYR A 253 15.06 0.17 -14.87
CA TYR A 253 13.63 0.19 -14.61
C TYR A 253 13.30 -0.76 -13.46
N GLU A 254 12.91 -0.21 -12.33
CA GLU A 254 12.43 -0.96 -11.17
C GLU A 254 11.31 -0.19 -10.46
N VAL A 255 10.17 -0.85 -10.27
CA VAL A 255 9.04 -0.35 -9.49
C VAL A 255 8.52 -1.48 -8.61
N VAL A 256 8.92 -1.47 -7.37
CA VAL A 256 8.46 -2.38 -6.33
C VAL A 256 7.75 -1.59 -5.24
N GLY A 257 6.85 -2.23 -4.53
CA GLY A 257 6.16 -1.63 -3.41
C GLY A 257 6.02 -2.64 -2.28
N TRP A 258 5.47 -2.17 -1.18
CA TRP A 258 5.16 -2.99 -0.01
C TRP A 258 3.68 -2.85 0.37
N MET A 259 3.17 -3.85 1.09
CA MET A 259 1.92 -3.78 1.83
C MET A 259 2.21 -4.00 3.31
N GLY A 260 1.50 -3.28 4.17
CA GLY A 260 1.71 -3.35 5.60
C GLY A 260 0.49 -2.95 6.41
N VAL A 261 0.56 -3.20 7.71
CA VAL A 261 -0.45 -2.81 8.67
C VAL A 261 0.00 -1.53 9.38
N LEU A 262 -0.90 -0.54 9.38
CA LEU A 262 -0.73 0.73 10.08
C LEU A 262 -1.96 0.98 10.97
N GLY A 263 -1.77 1.73 12.05
CA GLY A 263 -2.85 2.31 12.85
C GLY A 263 -2.89 3.82 12.72
N PRO A 264 -3.88 4.50 13.33
CA PRO A 264 -3.87 5.95 13.48
C PRO A 264 -2.70 6.39 14.35
N ALA A 265 -2.32 7.67 14.26
CA ALA A 265 -1.26 8.26 15.09
C ALA A 265 -1.53 8.06 16.59
N GLY A 266 -0.48 7.78 17.34
CA GLY A 266 -0.59 7.61 18.80
C GLY A 266 -1.19 6.27 19.25
N LEU A 267 -1.22 5.26 18.38
CA LEU A 267 -1.62 3.90 18.78
C LEU A 267 -0.74 3.42 19.95
N PRO A 268 -1.33 2.98 21.09
CA PRO A 268 -0.58 2.56 22.26
C PRO A 268 0.43 1.45 21.98
N ARG A 269 1.64 1.60 22.49
CA ARG A 269 2.73 0.64 22.25
C ARG A 269 2.37 -0.82 22.55
N PRO A 270 1.69 -1.17 23.64
CA PRO A 270 1.29 -2.57 23.90
C PRO A 270 0.37 -3.15 22.82
N ILE A 271 -0.49 -2.32 22.21
CA ILE A 271 -1.36 -2.73 21.09
C ILE A 271 -0.51 -2.98 19.84
N VAL A 272 0.42 -2.06 19.52
CA VAL A 272 1.36 -2.21 18.40
C VAL A 272 2.15 -3.50 18.53
N ASP A 273 2.74 -3.76 19.70
CA ASP A 273 3.56 -4.95 19.95
C ASP A 273 2.75 -6.24 19.81
N LYS A 274 1.52 -6.27 20.33
CA LYS A 274 0.63 -7.44 20.21
C LYS A 274 0.25 -7.71 18.75
N LEU A 275 -0.09 -6.67 18.00
CA LEU A 275 -0.43 -6.79 16.57
C LEU A 275 0.80 -7.22 15.74
N ASN A 276 1.96 -6.62 15.99
CA ASN A 276 3.22 -6.98 15.33
C ASN A 276 3.58 -8.45 15.58
N ALA A 277 3.50 -8.90 16.84
CA ALA A 277 3.75 -10.30 17.19
C ALA A 277 2.77 -11.25 16.50
N ALA A 278 1.48 -10.91 16.42
CA ALA A 278 0.47 -11.72 15.73
C ALA A 278 0.76 -11.80 14.23
N ILE A 279 1.13 -10.69 13.58
CA ILE A 279 1.54 -10.65 12.18
C ILE A 279 2.78 -11.52 11.97
N GLY A 280 3.79 -11.38 12.82
CA GLY A 280 5.02 -12.19 12.77
C GLY A 280 4.72 -13.68 12.86
N GLN A 281 3.79 -14.10 13.74
CA GLN A 281 3.35 -15.51 13.83
C GLN A 281 2.64 -16.00 12.57
N VAL A 282 1.84 -15.17 11.90
CA VAL A 282 1.20 -15.51 10.62
C VAL A 282 2.25 -15.69 9.53
N LEU A 283 3.22 -14.79 9.46
CA LEU A 283 4.28 -14.80 8.44
C LEU A 283 5.41 -15.81 8.74
N ALA A 284 5.41 -16.44 9.92
CA ALA A 284 6.25 -17.60 10.24
C ALA A 284 5.61 -18.96 9.84
N ASP A 285 4.31 -18.97 9.51
CA ASP A 285 3.61 -20.16 9.04
C ASP A 285 3.99 -20.48 7.59
N LYS A 286 4.67 -21.61 7.38
CA LYS A 286 5.17 -22.02 6.04
C LYS A 286 4.07 -22.13 5.00
N ALA A 287 2.92 -22.70 5.35
CA ALA A 287 1.82 -22.85 4.40
C ALA A 287 1.24 -21.48 3.99
N PHE A 288 1.22 -20.52 4.89
CA PHE A 288 0.80 -19.15 4.59
C PHE A 288 1.83 -18.43 3.70
N VAL A 289 3.13 -18.57 4.00
CA VAL A 289 4.23 -18.02 3.18
C VAL A 289 4.19 -18.60 1.78
N GLU A 290 4.16 -19.93 1.63
CA GLU A 290 4.06 -20.61 0.33
C GLU A 290 2.84 -20.16 -0.48
N LYS A 291 1.71 -19.89 0.22
CA LYS A 291 0.51 -19.34 -0.43
C LYS A 291 0.75 -17.96 -0.99
N PHE A 292 1.43 -17.05 -0.27
CA PHE A 292 1.77 -15.71 -0.75
C PHE A 292 2.78 -15.79 -1.90
N GLU A 293 3.84 -16.57 -1.76
CA GLU A 293 4.85 -16.77 -2.82
C GLU A 293 4.25 -17.34 -4.10
N SER A 294 3.30 -18.30 -3.97
CA SER A 294 2.58 -18.84 -5.14
C SER A 294 1.73 -17.79 -5.89
N LEU A 295 1.40 -16.72 -5.21
CA LEU A 295 0.72 -15.54 -5.77
C LEU A 295 1.71 -14.49 -6.29
N GLY A 296 3.03 -14.72 -6.15
CA GLY A 296 4.07 -13.75 -6.52
C GLY A 296 4.17 -12.56 -5.57
N LEU A 297 3.78 -12.76 -4.34
CA LEU A 297 3.95 -11.81 -3.24
C LEU A 297 5.09 -12.32 -2.36
N ASP A 298 5.99 -11.43 -1.94
CA ASP A 298 7.18 -11.77 -1.16
C ASP A 298 6.95 -11.37 0.31
N PRO A 299 6.61 -12.32 1.23
CA PRO A 299 6.42 -12.03 2.65
C PRO A 299 7.67 -11.40 3.27
N GLU A 300 7.50 -10.26 3.95
CA GLU A 300 8.59 -9.49 4.55
C GLU A 300 8.14 -8.87 5.88
N PRO A 301 8.08 -9.66 6.98
CA PRO A 301 7.72 -9.11 8.29
C PRO A 301 8.79 -8.17 8.81
N SER A 302 8.38 -7.11 9.49
CA SER A 302 9.29 -6.15 10.09
C SER A 302 8.89 -5.74 11.51
N THR A 303 9.84 -5.17 12.26
CA THR A 303 9.50 -4.41 13.46
C THR A 303 8.81 -3.09 13.09
N PRO A 304 8.03 -2.47 14.00
CA PRO A 304 7.43 -1.16 13.77
C PRO A 304 8.45 -0.09 13.39
N GLU A 305 9.62 -0.10 14.02
CA GLU A 305 10.71 0.86 13.79
C GLU A 305 11.35 0.67 12.40
N ALA A 306 11.56 -0.59 11.99
CA ALA A 306 12.08 -0.89 10.66
C ALA A 306 11.07 -0.46 9.58
N PHE A 307 9.78 -0.68 9.81
CA PHE A 307 8.72 -0.25 8.89
C PHE A 307 8.62 1.28 8.80
N GLN A 308 8.71 1.98 9.93
CA GLN A 308 8.80 3.46 9.93
C GLN A 308 10.00 3.97 9.12
N SER A 309 11.15 3.31 9.27
CA SER A 309 12.36 3.66 8.53
C SER A 309 12.20 3.42 7.02
N LEU A 310 11.55 2.31 6.63
CA LEU A 310 11.24 2.00 5.23
C LEU A 310 10.34 3.07 4.62
N ILE A 311 9.24 3.44 5.29
CA ILE A 311 8.31 4.47 4.82
C ILE A 311 9.05 5.79 4.56
N ARG A 312 9.94 6.20 5.49
CA ARG A 312 10.74 7.42 5.33
C ARG A 312 11.67 7.36 4.13
N LYS A 313 12.42 6.27 3.99
CA LYS A 313 13.36 6.07 2.87
C LYS A 313 12.63 6.06 1.53
N ASP A 314 11.50 5.37 1.46
CA ASP A 314 10.70 5.31 0.23
C ASP A 314 10.09 6.66 -0.13
N LEU A 315 9.61 7.41 0.86
CA LEU A 315 9.08 8.76 0.62
C LEU A 315 10.14 9.68 0.00
N GLU A 316 11.37 9.64 0.52
CA GLU A 316 12.51 10.41 -0.01
C GLU A 316 12.90 9.92 -1.42
N PHE A 317 13.01 8.59 -1.60
CA PHE A 317 13.36 7.97 -2.87
C PHE A 317 12.37 8.32 -3.98
N TRP A 318 11.07 8.11 -3.73
CA TRP A 318 10.03 8.40 -4.73
C TRP A 318 9.92 9.90 -5.00
N GLY A 319 10.14 10.76 -4.01
CA GLY A 319 10.23 12.20 -4.21
C GLY A 319 11.35 12.59 -5.19
N LYS A 320 12.50 11.91 -5.12
CA LYS A 320 13.58 12.09 -6.08
C LYS A 320 13.19 11.59 -7.48
N VAL A 321 12.66 10.37 -7.58
CA VAL A 321 12.22 9.78 -8.86
C VAL A 321 11.22 10.66 -9.58
N VAL A 322 10.19 11.14 -8.87
CA VAL A 322 9.14 12.02 -9.45
C VAL A 322 9.75 13.31 -10.00
N ARG A 323 10.66 13.95 -9.26
CA ARG A 323 11.35 15.17 -9.71
C ARG A 323 12.24 14.90 -10.93
N ASP A 324 13.12 13.88 -10.85
CA ASP A 324 14.08 13.57 -11.92
C ASP A 324 13.38 13.15 -13.21
N ALA A 325 12.25 12.46 -13.10
CA ALA A 325 11.41 12.09 -14.25
C ALA A 325 10.46 13.19 -14.73
N ASN A 326 10.39 14.34 -14.03
CA ASN A 326 9.45 15.44 -14.30
C ASN A 326 7.99 14.95 -14.39
N ILE A 327 7.57 14.05 -13.50
CA ILE A 327 6.19 13.55 -13.46
C ILE A 327 5.29 14.68 -12.98
N PRO A 328 4.22 15.04 -13.74
CA PRO A 328 3.38 16.16 -13.37
C PRO A 328 2.59 15.89 -12.08
N ARG A 329 2.33 16.96 -11.33
CA ARG A 329 1.33 16.96 -10.25
C ARG A 329 -0.05 17.21 -10.84
N GLY A 330 -1.02 16.41 -10.41
CA GLY A 330 -2.42 16.54 -10.83
C GLY A 330 -3.39 16.59 -9.67
#